data_dc1455ea982f7e98a4e04805efad9b4b
#
_entry.id   dc1455ea982f7e98a4e04805efad9b4b
#
_cell.length_a   1.000
_cell.length_b   1.000
_cell.length_c   1.000
_cell.angle_alpha   90.00
_cell.angle_beta   90.00
_cell.angle_gamma   90.00
#
_symmetry.space_group_name_H-M   'P 1'
#
loop_
_entity.id
_entity.type
_entity.pdbx_description
1 polymer ?
#
loop_
_entity_poly.entity_id
_entity_poly.type
_entity_poly.pdbx_seq_one_letter_code
_entity_poly.pdbx_strand_id
1 'polypeptide(L)'
;MNVIRATQAEKFNLPGTEFTAFAAPSRGSTDVCTWQITVAPGHVSDQSHTLDKDEVFMVTAGAIRLADGGDLLHPGDAAVVPAGSPIQLANPGDEPATAVIAIGAGFTATMADGTALGTPPWAQ
;
A
#
# COMPACT_ATOMS: atom_id res chain seq x y z
N MET A 1 2.85 -24.70 3.93
CA MET A 1 3.41 -23.54 3.21
C MET A 1 2.51 -23.22 2.02
N ASN A 2 2.10 -21.96 1.86
CA ASN A 2 1.38 -21.49 0.67
C ASN A 2 2.31 -20.67 -0.19
N VAL A 3 2.34 -20.98 -1.49
CA VAL A 3 3.14 -20.23 -2.48
C VAL A 3 2.18 -19.45 -3.37
N ILE A 4 2.33 -18.13 -3.38
CA ILE A 4 1.58 -17.24 -4.27
C ILE A 4 2.50 -16.90 -5.44
N ARG A 5 2.20 -17.44 -6.61
CA ARG A 5 2.98 -17.19 -7.83
C ARG A 5 2.61 -15.83 -8.41
N ALA A 6 3.59 -15.08 -8.88
CA ALA A 6 3.37 -13.76 -9.48
C ALA A 6 2.31 -13.79 -10.61
N THR A 7 2.29 -14.88 -11.40
CA THR A 7 1.34 -15.09 -12.50
C THR A 7 -0.08 -15.45 -12.04
N GLN A 8 -0.26 -15.77 -10.75
CA GLN A 8 -1.52 -16.20 -10.16
C GLN A 8 -2.00 -15.25 -9.06
N ALA A 9 -1.17 -14.28 -8.67
CA ALA A 9 -1.52 -13.30 -7.66
C ALA A 9 -2.69 -12.43 -8.15
N GLU A 10 -3.70 -12.28 -7.31
CA GLU A 10 -4.89 -11.50 -7.63
C GLU A 10 -4.54 -10.02 -7.67
N LYS A 11 -5.10 -9.31 -8.66
CA LYS A 11 -4.87 -7.88 -8.86
C LYS A 11 -6.15 -7.10 -8.65
N PHE A 12 -6.01 -5.94 -8.03
CA PHE A 12 -7.09 -4.98 -7.77
C PHE A 12 -6.65 -3.63 -8.30
N ASN A 13 -7.56 -2.91 -8.96
CA ASN A 13 -7.25 -1.63 -9.56
C ASN A 13 -8.12 -0.53 -8.98
N LEU A 14 -7.46 0.58 -8.61
CA LEU A 14 -8.09 1.86 -8.35
C LEU A 14 -7.51 2.89 -9.33
N PRO A 15 -8.14 4.07 -9.51
CA PRO A 15 -7.56 5.09 -10.39
C PRO A 15 -6.12 5.43 -10.00
N GLY A 16 -5.19 5.22 -10.93
CA GLY A 16 -3.76 5.51 -10.74
C GLY A 16 -2.96 4.50 -9.92
N THR A 17 -3.58 3.44 -9.39
CA THR A 17 -2.90 2.43 -8.58
C THR A 17 -3.36 1.01 -8.93
N GLU A 18 -2.43 0.06 -8.88
CA GLU A 18 -2.70 -1.37 -8.97
C GLU A 18 -2.14 -2.06 -7.72
N PHE A 19 -2.92 -2.97 -7.15
CA PHE A 19 -2.54 -3.75 -5.98
C PHE A 19 -2.41 -5.22 -6.40
N THR A 20 -1.26 -5.82 -6.15
CA THR A 20 -1.04 -7.25 -6.36
C THR A 20 -0.98 -7.92 -4.99
N ALA A 21 -1.99 -8.72 -4.68
CA ALA A 21 -2.15 -9.32 -3.35
C ALA A 21 -1.21 -10.53 -3.16
N PHE A 22 -0.53 -10.55 -2.03
CA PHE A 22 0.32 -11.68 -1.64
C PHE A 22 -0.24 -12.38 -0.40
N ALA A 23 0.25 -12.05 0.80
CA ALA A 23 -0.22 -12.65 2.04
C ALA A 23 -1.46 -11.93 2.57
N ALA A 24 -2.44 -12.69 2.99
CA ALA A 24 -3.64 -12.20 3.66
C ALA A 24 -4.35 -13.39 4.32
N PRO A 25 -5.33 -13.18 5.21
CA PRO A 25 -6.07 -14.28 5.83
C PRO A 25 -6.66 -15.26 4.81
N SER A 26 -7.28 -14.78 3.74
CA SER A 26 -7.83 -15.63 2.68
C SER A 26 -6.76 -16.38 1.86
N ARG A 27 -5.49 -16.05 2.04
CA ARG A 27 -4.34 -16.64 1.34
C ARG A 27 -3.37 -17.35 2.30
N GLY A 28 -3.86 -17.69 3.49
CA GLY A 28 -3.15 -18.53 4.45
C GLY A 28 -2.22 -17.81 5.42
N SER A 29 -2.31 -16.49 5.54
CA SER A 29 -1.54 -15.72 6.53
C SER A 29 -2.47 -15.13 7.59
N THR A 30 -2.37 -15.61 8.83
CA THR A 30 -3.24 -15.16 9.92
C THR A 30 -2.80 -13.85 10.56
N ASP A 31 -1.52 -13.53 10.51
CA ASP A 31 -0.94 -12.42 11.28
C ASP A 31 -0.46 -11.25 10.42
N VAL A 32 -0.12 -11.50 9.15
CA VAL A 32 0.50 -10.51 8.28
C VAL A 32 -0.21 -10.43 6.93
N CYS A 33 -0.46 -9.21 6.47
CA CYS A 33 -0.84 -8.93 5.10
C CYS A 33 0.33 -8.30 4.35
N THR A 34 0.55 -8.73 3.11
CA THR A 34 1.53 -8.12 2.19
C THR A 34 0.94 -8.01 0.80
N TRP A 35 1.31 -6.95 0.11
CA TRP A 35 0.97 -6.74 -1.31
C TRP A 35 2.00 -5.85 -1.97
N GLN A 36 2.00 -5.84 -3.30
CA GLN A 36 2.72 -4.84 -4.06
C GLN A 36 1.74 -3.78 -4.54
N ILE A 37 2.11 -2.52 -4.42
CA ILE A 37 1.42 -1.42 -5.05
C ILE A 37 2.24 -0.91 -6.24
N THR A 38 1.57 -0.64 -7.35
CA THR A 38 2.13 0.07 -8.51
C THR A 38 1.39 1.39 -8.64
N VAL A 39 2.15 2.48 -8.67
CA VAL A 39 1.61 3.84 -8.74
C VAL A 39 1.96 4.46 -10.08
N ALA A 40 0.94 4.90 -10.81
CA ALA A 40 1.14 5.53 -12.13
C ALA A 40 1.96 6.82 -12.03
N PRO A 41 2.74 7.15 -13.08
CA PRO A 41 3.47 8.43 -13.13
C PRO A 41 2.54 9.62 -12.90
N GLY A 42 2.97 10.56 -12.06
CA GLY A 42 2.22 11.78 -11.77
C GLY A 42 0.98 11.60 -10.89
N HIS A 43 0.66 10.39 -10.45
CA HIS A 43 -0.51 10.15 -9.59
C HIS A 43 -0.32 10.75 -8.21
N VAL A 44 -1.37 11.39 -7.72
CA VAL A 44 -1.53 11.84 -6.33
C VAL A 44 -2.91 11.40 -5.86
N SER A 45 -2.99 10.73 -4.72
CA SER A 45 -4.28 10.35 -4.12
C SER A 45 -5.10 11.58 -3.78
N ASP A 46 -6.42 11.55 -4.08
CA ASP A 46 -7.31 12.70 -3.89
C ASP A 46 -7.43 13.13 -2.43
N GLN A 47 -7.37 12.16 -1.52
CA GLN A 47 -7.39 12.43 -0.08
C GLN A 47 -6.49 11.45 0.65
N SER A 48 -6.08 11.83 1.87
CA SER A 48 -5.34 10.95 2.75
C SER A 48 -6.27 9.91 3.40
N HIS A 49 -5.66 8.84 3.89
CA HIS A 49 -6.30 7.84 4.73
C HIS A 49 -5.41 7.50 5.92
N THR A 50 -5.99 6.90 6.92
CA THR A 50 -5.29 6.37 8.09
C THR A 50 -5.58 4.89 8.25
N LEU A 51 -4.63 4.17 8.86
CA LEU A 51 -4.81 2.77 9.24
C LEU A 51 -4.71 2.64 10.76
N ASP A 52 -5.33 1.63 11.32
CA ASP A 52 -5.32 1.37 12.76
C ASP A 52 -4.17 0.46 13.22
N LYS A 53 -3.24 0.18 12.31
CA LYS A 53 -1.98 -0.56 12.58
C LYS A 53 -0.82 0.12 11.87
N ASP A 54 0.40 -0.16 12.34
CA ASP A 54 1.61 0.30 11.66
C ASP A 54 1.72 -0.35 10.29
N GLU A 55 2.07 0.43 9.28
CA GLU A 55 2.26 -0.02 7.90
C GLU A 55 3.69 0.24 7.45
N VAL A 56 4.29 -0.72 6.77
CA VAL A 56 5.66 -0.60 6.24
C VAL A 56 5.62 -0.57 4.73
N PHE A 57 6.25 0.44 4.15
CA PHE A 57 6.47 0.56 2.70
C PHE A 57 7.93 0.27 2.38
N MET A 58 8.18 -0.57 1.39
CA MET A 58 9.52 -0.89 0.90
C MET A 58 9.54 -0.63 -0.61
N VAL A 59 10.18 0.46 -1.03
CA VAL A 59 10.21 0.86 -2.44
C VAL A 59 11.13 -0.04 -3.23
N THR A 60 10.68 -0.52 -4.38
CA THR A 60 11.42 -1.45 -5.25
C THR A 60 11.74 -0.85 -6.62
N ALA A 61 10.94 0.10 -7.11
CA ALA A 61 11.18 0.80 -8.38
C ALA A 61 10.55 2.20 -8.35
N GLY A 62 11.13 3.12 -9.10
CA GLY A 62 10.66 4.51 -9.16
C GLY A 62 10.86 5.24 -7.83
N ALA A 63 9.98 6.19 -7.54
CA ALA A 63 10.01 6.93 -6.28
C ALA A 63 8.58 7.27 -5.84
N ILE A 64 8.31 7.23 -4.56
CA ILE A 64 7.03 7.59 -3.97
C ILE A 64 7.20 8.55 -2.80
N ARG A 65 6.14 9.31 -2.53
CA ARG A 65 5.98 10.13 -1.34
C ARG A 65 4.70 9.72 -0.63
N LEU A 66 4.72 9.65 0.69
CA LEU A 66 3.59 9.18 1.50
C LEU A 66 2.83 10.31 2.20
N ALA A 67 3.37 11.52 2.15
CA ALA A 67 2.72 12.71 2.69
C ALA A 67 3.10 13.93 1.85
N ASP A 68 2.22 14.89 1.73
CA ASP A 68 2.52 16.15 1.06
C ASP A 68 3.69 16.85 1.75
N GLY A 69 4.70 17.24 0.99
CA GLY A 69 5.94 17.82 1.52
C GLY A 69 6.84 16.84 2.30
N GLY A 70 6.48 15.56 2.36
CA GLY A 70 7.29 14.53 3.00
C GLY A 70 8.49 14.05 2.17
N ASP A 71 9.26 13.13 2.74
CA ASP A 71 10.44 12.57 2.07
C ASP A 71 10.07 11.81 0.80
N LEU A 72 10.90 11.95 -0.23
CA LEU A 72 10.81 11.12 -1.41
C LEU A 72 11.58 9.81 -1.16
N LEU A 73 10.89 8.69 -1.30
CA LEU A 73 11.45 7.36 -1.08
C LEU A 73 11.90 6.77 -2.43
N HIS A 74 13.13 6.25 -2.48
CA HIS A 74 13.75 5.64 -3.65
C HIS A 74 13.89 4.12 -3.48
N PRO A 75 14.21 3.37 -4.54
CA PRO A 75 14.41 1.93 -4.43
C PRO A 75 15.43 1.55 -3.34
N GLY A 76 15.04 0.64 -2.46
CA GLY A 76 15.81 0.24 -1.29
C GLY A 76 15.46 1.00 -0.01
N ASP A 77 14.74 2.11 -0.11
CA ASP A 77 14.25 2.85 1.06
C ASP A 77 13.01 2.17 1.64
N ALA A 78 12.84 2.31 2.94
CA ALA A 78 11.65 1.89 3.64
C ALA A 78 11.11 3.01 4.54
N ALA A 79 9.80 3.01 4.72
CA ALA A 79 9.14 3.88 5.68
C ALA A 79 8.24 3.06 6.59
N VAL A 80 8.26 3.37 7.87
CA VAL A 80 7.29 2.87 8.84
C VAL A 80 6.30 3.98 9.12
N VAL A 81 5.04 3.74 8.80
CA VAL A 81 3.94 4.67 9.07
C VAL A 81 3.20 4.19 10.29
N PRO A 82 3.29 4.90 11.42
CA PRO A 82 2.58 4.49 12.63
C PRO A 82 1.06 4.51 12.45
N ALA A 83 0.38 3.64 13.20
CA ALA A 83 -1.08 3.65 13.26
C ALA A 83 -1.63 5.06 13.51
N GLY A 84 -2.67 5.44 12.77
CA GLY A 84 -3.30 6.75 12.87
C GLY A 84 -2.61 7.88 12.12
N SER A 85 -1.42 7.66 11.56
CA SER A 85 -0.73 8.67 10.74
C SER A 85 -1.35 8.75 9.35
N PRO A 86 -1.67 9.94 8.83
CA PRO A 86 -2.26 10.09 7.51
C PRO A 86 -1.25 9.74 6.40
N ILE A 87 -1.74 9.01 5.41
CA ILE A 87 -1.00 8.64 4.20
C ILE A 87 -1.70 9.26 3.00
N GLN A 88 -0.96 10.02 2.20
CA GLN A 88 -1.39 10.49 0.88
C GLN A 88 -0.31 10.12 -0.14
N LEU A 89 -0.58 9.07 -0.89
CA LEU A 89 0.37 8.49 -1.82
C LEU A 89 0.55 9.36 -3.05
N ALA A 90 1.78 9.61 -3.44
CA ALA A 90 2.12 10.31 -4.67
C ALA A 90 3.32 9.68 -5.37
N ASN A 91 3.27 9.66 -6.70
CA ASN A 91 4.41 9.40 -7.57
C ASN A 91 4.71 10.66 -8.37
N PRO A 92 5.67 11.50 -7.97
CA PRO A 92 5.98 12.75 -8.66
C PRO A 92 6.82 12.56 -9.92
N GLY A 93 7.24 11.32 -10.22
CA GLY A 93 8.10 11.01 -11.36
C GLY A 93 7.33 10.78 -12.67
N ASP A 94 8.09 10.46 -13.71
CA ASP A 94 7.59 10.16 -15.05
C ASP A 94 7.57 8.66 -15.38
N GLU A 95 7.99 7.81 -14.43
CA GLU A 95 7.97 6.36 -14.52
C GLU A 95 7.03 5.76 -13.48
N PRO A 96 6.47 4.55 -13.70
CA PRO A 96 5.74 3.84 -12.66
C PRO A 96 6.60 3.59 -11.43
N ALA A 97 6.01 3.65 -10.25
CA ALA A 97 6.70 3.34 -9.01
C ALA A 97 6.07 2.11 -8.35
N THR A 98 6.88 1.26 -7.76
CA THR A 98 6.42 0.07 -7.04
C THR A 98 6.97 0.04 -5.62
N ALA A 99 6.15 -0.45 -4.71
CA ALA A 99 6.54 -0.74 -3.33
C ALA A 99 5.89 -2.03 -2.87
N VAL A 100 6.59 -2.77 -2.02
CA VAL A 100 5.99 -3.87 -1.26
C VAL A 100 5.56 -3.34 0.09
N ILE A 101 4.36 -3.71 0.50
CA ILE A 101 3.73 -3.23 1.73
C ILE A 101 3.50 -4.39 2.68
N ALA A 102 3.74 -4.17 3.96
CA ALA A 102 3.48 -5.12 5.03
C ALA A 102 2.74 -4.44 6.17
N ILE A 103 1.72 -5.13 6.70
CA ILE A 103 0.90 -4.65 7.81
C ILE A 103 0.32 -5.85 8.57
N GLY A 104 0.02 -5.69 9.85
CA GLY A 104 -0.69 -6.73 10.61
C GLY A 104 -2.09 -6.99 10.06
N ALA A 105 -2.46 -8.26 9.94
CA ALA A 105 -3.79 -8.65 9.47
C ALA A 105 -4.91 -8.10 10.37
N GLY A 106 -6.10 -7.91 9.79
CA GLY A 106 -7.26 -7.39 10.51
C GLY A 106 -7.24 -5.87 10.71
N PHE A 107 -6.37 -5.15 10.01
CA PHE A 107 -6.38 -3.69 10.04
C PHE A 107 -7.61 -3.12 9.32
N THR A 108 -7.95 -1.89 9.67
CA THR A 108 -9.02 -1.13 9.01
C THR A 108 -8.51 0.23 8.57
N ALA A 109 -9.07 0.72 7.46
CA ALA A 109 -8.72 2.01 6.88
C ALA A 109 -9.87 3.01 7.06
N THR A 110 -9.52 4.26 7.27
CA THR A 110 -10.45 5.39 7.37
C THR A 110 -9.96 6.53 6.49
N MET A 111 -10.86 7.09 5.66
CA MET A 111 -10.55 8.24 4.81
C MET A 111 -10.47 9.53 5.62
N ALA A 112 -9.84 10.56 5.07
CA ALA A 112 -9.71 11.87 5.71
C ALA A 112 -11.05 12.52 6.07
N ASP A 113 -12.11 12.23 5.32
CA ASP A 113 -13.48 12.72 5.58
C ASP A 113 -14.21 11.91 6.67
N GLY A 114 -13.57 10.91 7.27
CA GLY A 114 -14.15 10.04 8.29
C GLY A 114 -14.85 8.80 7.75
N THR A 115 -14.90 8.60 6.43
CA THR A 115 -15.51 7.41 5.83
C THR A 115 -14.70 6.17 6.23
N ALA A 116 -15.34 5.21 6.87
CA ALA A 116 -14.74 3.92 7.20
C ALA A 116 -14.72 3.01 5.97
N LEU A 117 -13.54 2.54 5.56
CA LEU A 117 -13.38 1.62 4.44
C LEU A 117 -13.28 0.16 4.88
N GLY A 118 -13.01 -0.09 6.16
CA GLY A 118 -12.73 -1.44 6.66
C GLY A 118 -11.42 -1.99 6.12
N THR A 119 -11.32 -3.31 6.01
CA THR A 119 -10.15 -3.98 5.42
C THR A 119 -10.30 -4.01 3.90
N PRO A 120 -9.35 -3.52 3.14
CA PRO A 120 -9.44 -3.52 1.68
C PRO A 120 -9.38 -4.94 1.10
N PRO A 121 -9.95 -5.18 -0.10
CA PRO A 121 -10.10 -6.52 -0.65
C PRO A 121 -8.77 -7.27 -0.88
N TRP A 122 -7.69 -6.57 -1.14
CA TRP A 122 -6.37 -7.20 -1.31
C TRP A 122 -5.74 -7.69 -0.01
N ALA A 123 -6.32 -7.35 1.14
CA ALA A 123 -5.82 -7.70 2.48
C ALA A 123 -6.81 -8.54 3.31
N GLN A 124 -7.91 -8.99 2.70
CA GLN A 124 -8.93 -9.82 3.36
C GLN A 124 -8.55 -11.30 3.44
#